data_0b7dbad0004642e6ec5ff4d666e4f710
#
_entry.id   0b7dbad0004642e6ec5ff4d666e4f710
#
_cell.length_a   1.000
_cell.length_b   1.000
_cell.length_c   1.000
_cell.angle_alpha   90.00
_cell.angle_beta   90.00
_cell.angle_gamma   90.00
#
_symmetry.space_group_name_H-M   'P 1'
#
loop_
_entity.id
_entity.type
_entity.pdbx_description
1 polymer ?
#
loop_
_entity_poly.entity_id
_entity_poly.type
_entity_poly.pdbx_seq_one_letter_code
_entity_poly.pdbx_strand_id
1 'polypeptide(L)'
;MGYWSVYFITKLGLFYSGFIGFHWLPNLAFAITLVLPLASTRYRLIRTVLAMPVGLTLLYHDSWLPPISRILSQKDALTGFGNDYLLELLGRFVNLWILAALGLLLVVYLLLRRRLRFATLAFLGILSAPIASLQGANVAQIVSSRPALVDGNATISQIKQEPTAQLEAFYVAEQGKRVGFPSIADSTAPFDVVFLHVCSLSWDDMDYVGESNATLLNRFDVVFRRFNTAASYSGPGVLRLFHSNCGQLPHRKLYEVDASQCNLFRNFEAAGFEVRGLLNHDGHFDQFADMVQKSSGLGVKLDDNRFAPVMMHSFDNTPIYEDYPLLSEWWVRQPPSVRPRALYYNTIALHDGNRISGVKSRSSLETFKPRLDKLMSDFDRFITFLEDKGRPVVVILVPEHGAALRGDKVQISGMREIPNPKITLVPAAIKLVGFKGKSGDAPHQPLQVDKSVSYFAISTLLADFIADSPFAGTGGKPLAERVQSLPGTPFVSENEDIVVIGRDNGYLMRSEDTWIDYQPGL
;
A
#
# COMPACT_ATOMS: atom_id res chain seq x y z
N MET A 1 28.50 -31.91 7.41
CA MET A 1 27.60 -30.75 7.60
C MET A 1 27.84 -30.00 8.94
N GLY A 2 27.96 -30.72 10.07
CA GLY A 2 28.20 -30.07 11.36
C GLY A 2 27.12 -29.05 11.71
N TYR A 3 27.54 -27.85 12.13
CA TYR A 3 26.60 -26.74 12.51
C TYR A 3 25.67 -26.29 11.38
N TRP A 4 26.01 -26.53 10.12
CA TRP A 4 25.14 -26.24 8.98
C TRP A 4 23.86 -27.08 8.97
N SER A 5 23.83 -28.21 9.72
CA SER A 5 22.58 -28.96 9.89
C SER A 5 21.54 -28.15 10.68
N VAL A 6 21.98 -27.32 11.65
CA VAL A 6 21.10 -26.43 12.40
C VAL A 6 20.51 -25.36 11.48
N TYR A 7 21.36 -24.76 10.60
CA TYR A 7 20.92 -23.81 9.59
C TYR A 7 19.77 -24.36 8.72
N PHE A 8 19.96 -25.56 8.12
CA PHE A 8 18.94 -26.16 7.26
C PHE A 8 17.67 -26.54 8.04
N ILE A 9 17.80 -27.08 9.26
CA ILE A 9 16.64 -27.45 10.07
C ILE A 9 15.85 -26.20 10.47
N THR A 10 16.53 -25.11 10.86
CA THR A 10 15.88 -23.82 11.13
C THR A 10 15.16 -23.32 9.90
N LYS A 11 15.84 -23.31 8.76
CA LYS A 11 15.29 -22.82 7.50
C LYS A 11 14.07 -23.63 7.04
N LEU A 12 14.10 -24.95 7.18
CA LEU A 12 12.96 -25.83 6.92
C LEU A 12 11.82 -25.59 7.91
N GLY A 13 12.13 -25.37 9.19
CA GLY A 13 11.13 -24.99 10.18
C GLY A 13 10.41 -23.70 9.81
N LEU A 14 11.14 -22.67 9.40
CA LEU A 14 10.57 -21.40 8.91
C LEU A 14 9.73 -21.60 7.64
N PHE A 15 10.19 -22.43 6.70
CA PHE A 15 9.45 -22.76 5.47
C PHE A 15 8.12 -23.48 5.78
N TYR A 16 8.15 -24.55 6.57
CA TYR A 16 6.92 -25.29 6.92
C TYR A 16 5.95 -24.47 7.79
N SER A 17 6.45 -23.45 8.48
CA SER A 17 5.63 -22.50 9.23
C SER A 17 5.13 -21.33 8.36
N GLY A 18 5.52 -21.24 7.08
CA GLY A 18 5.08 -20.23 6.13
C GLY A 18 5.75 -18.85 6.29
N PHE A 19 6.88 -18.77 7.00
CA PHE A 19 7.61 -17.50 7.20
C PHE A 19 8.55 -17.15 6.04
N ILE A 20 9.04 -18.15 5.29
CA ILE A 20 9.95 -17.96 4.14
C ILE A 20 9.56 -18.90 3.00
N GLY A 21 9.97 -18.57 1.78
CA GLY A 21 10.02 -19.50 0.66
C GLY A 21 11.15 -20.53 0.82
N PHE A 22 11.23 -21.51 -0.08
CA PHE A 22 12.33 -22.48 -0.07
C PHE A 22 12.66 -22.98 -1.47
N HIS A 23 13.72 -22.46 -2.05
CA HIS A 23 14.25 -22.91 -3.34
C HIS A 23 15.06 -24.18 -3.14
N TRP A 24 14.40 -25.33 -3.24
CA TRP A 24 14.97 -26.63 -2.84
C TRP A 24 16.23 -27.02 -3.61
N LEU A 25 16.34 -26.73 -4.92
CA LEU A 25 17.51 -27.08 -5.75
C LEU A 25 18.80 -26.37 -5.30
N PRO A 26 18.85 -25.03 -5.18
CA PRO A 26 20.03 -24.34 -4.65
C PRO A 26 20.38 -24.76 -3.22
N ASN A 27 19.38 -24.97 -2.36
CA ASN A 27 19.59 -25.44 -1.00
C ASN A 27 20.15 -26.88 -0.97
N LEU A 28 19.68 -27.78 -1.84
CA LEU A 28 20.22 -29.13 -1.98
C LEU A 28 21.66 -29.10 -2.49
N ALA A 29 21.95 -28.32 -3.54
CA ALA A 29 23.28 -28.15 -4.07
C ALA A 29 24.26 -27.67 -3.00
N PHE A 30 23.86 -26.66 -2.20
CA PHE A 30 24.66 -26.19 -1.09
C PHE A 30 24.86 -27.26 -0.01
N ALA A 31 23.81 -28.00 0.37
CA ALA A 31 23.92 -29.09 1.32
C ALA A 31 24.89 -30.19 0.85
N ILE A 32 24.86 -30.57 -0.45
CA ILE A 32 25.78 -31.54 -1.05
C ILE A 32 27.21 -31.02 -0.97
N THR A 33 27.50 -29.78 -1.36
CA THR A 33 28.86 -29.21 -1.31
C THR A 33 29.45 -29.23 0.10
N LEU A 34 28.62 -29.04 1.13
CA LEU A 34 29.05 -29.08 2.53
C LEU A 34 29.41 -30.49 3.03
N VAL A 35 28.91 -31.56 2.39
CA VAL A 35 29.16 -32.97 2.77
C VAL A 35 30.25 -33.60 1.95
N LEU A 36 30.57 -33.07 0.76
CA LEU A 36 31.61 -33.63 -0.13
C LEU A 36 32.94 -33.83 0.62
N PRO A 37 33.53 -35.02 0.57
CA PRO A 37 34.83 -35.26 1.17
C PRO A 37 35.93 -34.57 0.36
N LEU A 38 36.63 -33.63 0.98
CA LEU A 38 37.76 -32.91 0.38
C LEU A 38 39.07 -33.40 1.02
N ALA A 39 39.99 -33.93 0.22
CA ALA A 39 41.27 -34.46 0.68
C ALA A 39 42.20 -33.35 1.19
N SER A 40 42.23 -32.18 0.53
CA SER A 40 43.12 -31.08 0.87
C SER A 40 42.57 -30.19 1.97
N THR A 41 43.42 -29.85 2.95
CA THR A 41 43.06 -28.89 4.02
C THR A 41 42.77 -27.50 3.48
N ARG A 42 43.47 -27.07 2.41
CA ARG A 42 43.24 -25.79 1.74
C ARG A 42 41.83 -25.68 1.18
N TYR A 43 41.37 -26.73 0.45
CA TYR A 43 40.00 -26.74 -0.11
C TYR A 43 38.93 -26.82 0.99
N ARG A 44 39.21 -27.50 2.11
CA ARG A 44 38.30 -27.47 3.29
C ARG A 44 38.17 -26.09 3.89
N LEU A 45 39.28 -25.33 4.00
CA LEU A 45 39.26 -23.95 4.50
C LEU A 45 38.48 -23.04 3.55
N ILE A 46 38.78 -23.08 2.24
CA ILE A 46 38.06 -22.32 1.21
C ILE A 46 36.56 -22.59 1.29
N ARG A 47 36.14 -23.86 1.34
CA ARG A 47 34.74 -24.20 1.49
C ARG A 47 34.11 -23.61 2.75
N THR A 48 34.81 -23.66 3.88
CA THR A 48 34.28 -23.13 5.14
C THR A 48 34.10 -21.61 5.07
N VAL A 49 35.05 -20.89 4.45
CA VAL A 49 34.97 -19.43 4.27
C VAL A 49 33.82 -19.07 3.29
N LEU A 50 33.73 -19.78 2.16
CA LEU A 50 32.69 -19.50 1.16
C LEU A 50 31.27 -19.93 1.60
N ALA A 51 31.18 -20.91 2.50
CA ALA A 51 29.88 -21.36 2.99
C ALA A 51 29.07 -20.26 3.70
N MET A 52 29.74 -19.35 4.41
CA MET A 52 29.04 -18.27 5.12
C MET A 52 28.32 -17.32 4.15
N PRO A 53 29.00 -16.68 3.16
CA PRO A 53 28.29 -15.80 2.22
C PRO A 53 27.25 -16.57 1.40
N VAL A 54 27.52 -17.80 0.96
CA VAL A 54 26.54 -18.61 0.21
C VAL A 54 25.30 -18.91 1.06
N GLY A 55 25.47 -19.30 2.32
CA GLY A 55 24.36 -19.56 3.23
C GLY A 55 23.53 -18.31 3.50
N LEU A 56 24.17 -17.16 3.69
CA LEU A 56 23.46 -15.87 3.87
C LEU A 56 22.71 -15.47 2.60
N THR A 57 23.33 -15.61 1.42
CA THR A 57 22.67 -15.30 0.15
C THR A 57 21.45 -16.21 -0.08
N LEU A 58 21.55 -17.51 0.21
CA LEU A 58 20.42 -18.43 0.11
C LEU A 58 19.32 -18.15 1.13
N LEU A 59 19.66 -17.70 2.34
CA LEU A 59 18.67 -17.30 3.33
C LEU A 59 17.94 -16.03 2.88
N TYR A 60 18.68 -15.06 2.36
CA TYR A 60 18.14 -13.83 1.81
C TYR A 60 17.22 -14.10 0.62
N HIS A 61 17.66 -14.91 -0.33
CA HIS A 61 16.89 -15.31 -1.52
C HIS A 61 15.59 -16.05 -1.17
N ASP A 62 15.57 -16.83 -0.10
CA ASP A 62 14.37 -17.53 0.37
C ASP A 62 13.50 -16.69 1.32
N SER A 63 13.96 -15.51 1.72
CA SER A 63 13.18 -14.56 2.54
C SER A 63 12.36 -13.61 1.67
N TRP A 64 11.33 -12.99 2.24
CA TRP A 64 10.52 -11.97 1.61
C TRP A 64 11.09 -10.56 1.79
N LEU A 65 12.41 -10.46 1.93
CA LEU A 65 13.11 -9.17 2.05
C LEU A 65 13.18 -8.46 0.69
N PRO A 66 13.24 -7.10 0.70
CA PRO A 66 13.36 -6.32 -0.53
C PRO A 66 14.54 -6.75 -1.38
N PRO A 67 14.46 -6.70 -2.72
CA PRO A 67 15.60 -6.98 -3.59
C PRO A 67 16.82 -6.12 -3.25
N ILE A 68 18.02 -6.69 -3.30
CA ILE A 68 19.26 -5.95 -3.03
C ILE A 68 19.39 -4.72 -3.96
N SER A 69 18.93 -4.85 -5.20
CA SER A 69 18.88 -3.74 -6.17
C SER A 69 18.14 -2.53 -5.62
N ARG A 70 17.01 -2.73 -4.93
CA ARG A 70 16.23 -1.66 -4.30
C ARG A 70 16.98 -1.02 -3.14
N ILE A 71 17.62 -1.83 -2.28
CA ILE A 71 18.44 -1.32 -1.18
C ILE A 71 19.61 -0.48 -1.73
N LEU A 72 20.24 -0.95 -2.81
CA LEU A 72 21.34 -0.23 -3.46
C LEU A 72 20.90 1.04 -4.19
N SER A 73 19.72 1.03 -4.82
CA SER A 73 19.16 2.25 -5.47
C SER A 73 18.79 3.33 -4.46
N GLN A 74 18.45 2.94 -3.23
CA GLN A 74 18.12 3.85 -2.13
C GLN A 74 19.30 4.16 -1.19
N LYS A 75 20.53 3.84 -1.58
CA LYS A 75 21.73 4.06 -0.74
C LYS A 75 21.87 5.50 -0.26
N ASP A 76 21.56 6.48 -1.13
CA ASP A 76 21.65 7.90 -0.80
C ASP A 76 20.57 8.30 0.22
N ALA A 77 19.39 7.68 0.14
CA ALA A 77 18.33 7.83 1.14
C ALA A 77 18.75 7.23 2.49
N LEU A 78 19.38 6.04 2.49
CA LEU A 78 19.87 5.41 3.73
C LEU A 78 20.93 6.25 4.45
N THR A 79 21.75 6.99 3.72
CA THR A 79 22.74 7.92 4.32
C THR A 79 22.08 9.16 4.93
N GLY A 80 20.88 9.53 4.50
CA GLY A 80 20.07 10.61 5.07
C GLY A 80 19.32 10.23 6.34
N PHE A 81 19.21 8.93 6.67
CA PHE A 81 18.48 8.51 7.87
C PHE A 81 19.21 8.93 9.15
N GLY A 82 18.46 9.47 10.10
CA GLY A 82 18.95 9.72 11.44
C GLY A 82 19.38 8.43 12.14
N ASN A 83 20.45 8.47 12.95
CA ASN A 83 20.97 7.31 13.67
C ASN A 83 19.89 6.64 14.53
N ASP A 84 19.00 7.41 15.14
CA ASP A 84 17.91 6.90 15.98
C ASP A 84 16.91 6.07 15.16
N TYR A 85 16.63 6.48 13.93
CA TYR A 85 15.74 5.72 13.04
C TYR A 85 16.41 4.45 12.52
N LEU A 86 17.70 4.48 12.21
CA LEU A 86 18.46 3.27 11.84
C LEU A 86 18.47 2.25 12.98
N LEU A 87 18.67 2.69 14.21
CA LEU A 87 18.61 1.81 15.38
C LEU A 87 17.20 1.23 15.61
N GLU A 88 16.16 2.04 15.39
CA GLU A 88 14.78 1.58 15.43
C GLU A 88 14.52 0.49 14.39
N LEU A 89 14.93 0.70 13.13
CA LEU A 89 14.79 -0.28 12.06
C LEU A 89 15.51 -1.58 12.40
N LEU A 90 16.77 -1.52 12.84
CA LEU A 90 17.52 -2.70 13.28
C LEU A 90 16.80 -3.43 14.41
N GLY A 91 16.24 -2.70 15.37
CA GLY A 91 15.49 -3.27 16.49
C GLY A 91 14.25 -4.04 16.05
N ARG A 92 13.60 -3.67 14.96
CA ARG A 92 12.42 -4.38 14.42
C ARG A 92 12.78 -5.76 13.84
N PHE A 93 14.00 -5.92 13.32
CA PHE A 93 14.49 -7.22 12.82
C PHE A 93 14.95 -8.16 13.93
N VAL A 94 15.26 -7.63 15.13
CA VAL A 94 15.76 -8.43 16.25
C VAL A 94 14.61 -8.90 17.14
N ASN A 95 14.14 -10.12 16.90
CA ASN A 95 13.15 -10.76 17.76
C ASN A 95 13.85 -11.63 18.82
N LEU A 96 13.82 -11.20 20.10
CA LEU A 96 14.46 -11.91 21.21
C LEU A 96 13.95 -13.34 21.40
N TRP A 97 12.66 -13.61 21.08
CA TRP A 97 12.11 -14.97 21.15
C TRP A 97 12.69 -15.87 20.06
N ILE A 98 12.90 -15.33 18.84
CA ILE A 98 13.57 -16.08 17.76
C ILE A 98 15.02 -16.37 18.16
N LEU A 99 15.73 -15.40 18.72
CA LEU A 99 17.10 -15.61 19.21
C LEU A 99 17.14 -16.65 20.33
N ALA A 100 16.22 -16.62 21.28
CA ALA A 100 16.11 -17.62 22.33
C ALA A 100 15.80 -19.01 21.76
N ALA A 101 14.88 -19.12 20.79
CA ALA A 101 14.56 -20.38 20.11
C ALA A 101 15.76 -20.95 19.33
N LEU A 102 16.52 -20.10 18.65
CA LEU A 102 17.77 -20.50 17.97
C LEU A 102 18.83 -20.95 18.97
N GLY A 103 18.98 -20.27 20.10
CA GLY A 103 19.87 -20.67 21.20
C GLY A 103 19.47 -22.04 21.75
N LEU A 104 18.17 -22.25 22.02
CA LEU A 104 17.65 -23.53 22.49
C LEU A 104 17.89 -24.64 21.45
N LEU A 105 17.63 -24.40 20.17
CA LEU A 105 17.88 -25.36 19.11
C LEU A 105 19.36 -25.73 19.02
N LEU A 106 20.26 -24.76 19.18
CA LEU A 106 21.69 -24.99 19.23
C LEU A 106 22.08 -25.87 20.43
N VAL A 107 21.52 -25.62 21.62
CA VAL A 107 21.75 -26.45 22.82
C VAL A 107 21.26 -27.88 22.59
N VAL A 108 20.04 -28.05 22.05
CA VAL A 108 19.49 -29.37 21.72
C VAL A 108 20.37 -30.09 20.69
N TYR A 109 20.85 -29.38 19.66
CA TYR A 109 21.80 -29.93 18.70
C TYR A 109 23.09 -30.41 19.39
N LEU A 110 23.69 -29.60 20.26
CA LEU A 110 24.93 -29.94 20.96
C LEU A 110 24.77 -31.19 21.85
N LEU A 111 23.63 -31.31 22.51
CA LEU A 111 23.32 -32.48 23.37
C LEU A 111 23.07 -33.75 22.54
N LEU A 112 22.35 -33.64 21.43
CA LEU A 112 21.89 -34.79 20.64
C LEU A 112 22.80 -35.17 19.45
N ARG A 113 23.79 -34.33 19.05
CA ARG A 113 24.61 -34.51 17.86
C ARG A 113 25.39 -35.84 17.82
N ARG A 114 25.61 -36.49 18.98
CA ARG A 114 26.26 -37.80 19.09
C ARG A 114 25.29 -38.96 18.91
N ARG A 115 23.98 -38.73 19.10
CA ARG A 115 22.92 -39.75 19.04
C ARG A 115 22.09 -39.63 17.74
N LEU A 116 21.90 -38.44 17.21
CA LEU A 116 21.09 -38.18 16.02
C LEU A 116 21.94 -37.71 14.85
N ARG A 117 21.61 -38.21 13.67
CA ARG A 117 22.24 -37.81 12.40
C ARG A 117 21.52 -36.59 11.80
N PHE A 118 21.74 -35.42 12.38
CA PHE A 118 21.08 -34.17 11.95
C PHE A 118 21.28 -33.85 10.46
N ALA A 119 22.40 -34.24 9.87
CA ALA A 119 22.64 -34.10 8.42
C ALA A 119 21.61 -34.89 7.60
N THR A 120 21.30 -36.11 7.99
CA THR A 120 20.29 -36.95 7.32
C THR A 120 18.90 -36.31 7.43
N LEU A 121 18.54 -35.80 8.63
CA LEU A 121 17.28 -35.10 8.83
C LEU A 121 17.16 -33.83 7.95
N ALA A 122 18.24 -33.06 7.83
CA ALA A 122 18.29 -31.89 6.96
C ALA A 122 18.09 -32.28 5.48
N PHE A 123 18.78 -33.33 4.99
CA PHE A 123 18.60 -33.83 3.61
C PHE A 123 17.16 -34.30 3.36
N LEU A 124 16.60 -35.10 4.26
CA LEU A 124 15.21 -35.55 4.14
C LEU A 124 14.23 -34.38 4.10
N GLY A 125 14.45 -33.38 4.94
CA GLY A 125 13.64 -32.17 4.95
C GLY A 125 13.77 -31.36 3.66
N ILE A 126 14.97 -31.20 3.10
CA ILE A 126 15.17 -30.51 1.81
C ILE A 126 14.47 -31.27 0.68
N LEU A 127 14.56 -32.60 0.65
CA LEU A 127 13.90 -33.43 -0.36
C LEU A 127 12.39 -33.52 -0.20
N SER A 128 11.83 -33.26 0.99
CA SER A 128 10.38 -33.21 1.21
C SER A 128 9.78 -31.85 0.81
N ALA A 129 10.56 -30.79 0.70
CA ALA A 129 10.07 -29.45 0.37
C ALA A 129 9.32 -29.39 -0.99
N PRO A 130 9.82 -29.97 -2.11
CA PRO A 130 9.08 -29.99 -3.37
C PRO A 130 7.77 -30.79 -3.28
N ILE A 131 7.71 -31.83 -2.43
CA ILE A 131 6.48 -32.61 -2.23
C ILE A 131 5.44 -31.76 -1.47
N ALA A 132 5.87 -31.02 -0.47
CA ALA A 132 4.99 -30.12 0.29
C ALA A 132 4.43 -28.99 -0.60
N SER A 133 5.23 -28.41 -1.48
CA SER A 133 4.76 -27.41 -2.44
C SER A 133 3.75 -27.98 -3.45
N LEU A 134 3.93 -29.22 -3.91
CA LEU A 134 2.97 -29.91 -4.78
C LEU A 134 1.67 -30.28 -4.03
N GLN A 135 1.75 -30.64 -2.76
CA GLN A 135 0.56 -30.95 -1.94
C GLN A 135 -0.24 -29.69 -1.60
N GLY A 136 0.42 -28.56 -1.34
CA GLY A 136 -0.25 -27.28 -1.18
C GLY A 136 -1.06 -26.89 -2.42
N ALA A 137 -0.52 -27.11 -3.62
CA ALA A 137 -1.22 -26.93 -4.89
C ALA A 137 -2.40 -27.92 -5.06
N ASN A 138 -2.25 -29.17 -4.65
CA ASN A 138 -3.29 -30.20 -4.75
C ASN A 138 -4.40 -30.05 -3.71
N VAL A 139 -4.08 -29.62 -2.48
CA VAL A 139 -5.10 -29.35 -1.44
C VAL A 139 -5.95 -28.15 -1.83
N ALA A 140 -5.38 -27.12 -2.44
CA ALA A 140 -6.12 -26.01 -3.03
C ALA A 140 -7.10 -26.49 -4.12
N GLN A 141 -6.74 -27.50 -4.92
CA GLN A 141 -7.63 -28.15 -5.88
C GLN A 141 -8.72 -29.01 -5.23
N ILE A 142 -8.43 -29.73 -4.14
CA ILE A 142 -9.37 -30.68 -3.48
C ILE A 142 -10.38 -29.91 -2.62
N VAL A 143 -9.98 -28.87 -1.89
CA VAL A 143 -10.89 -28.04 -1.08
C VAL A 143 -11.87 -27.26 -1.96
N SER A 144 -11.47 -26.94 -3.19
CA SER A 144 -12.35 -26.27 -4.16
C SER A 144 -13.26 -27.22 -4.94
N SER A 145 -13.18 -28.54 -4.74
CA SER A 145 -13.98 -29.56 -5.41
C SER A 145 -15.08 -30.19 -4.50
N ARG A 146 -15.41 -29.61 -3.34
CA ARG A 146 -16.63 -30.00 -2.63
C ARG A 146 -17.86 -29.50 -3.42
N PRO A 147 -18.70 -30.39 -3.92
CA PRO A 147 -19.93 -29.98 -4.63
C PRO A 147 -20.86 -29.33 -3.61
N ALA A 148 -21.14 -28.04 -3.77
CA ALA A 148 -22.38 -27.48 -3.24
C ALA A 148 -23.52 -28.15 -3.98
N LEU A 149 -24.55 -28.60 -3.26
CA LEU A 149 -25.78 -29.10 -3.84
C LEU A 149 -26.38 -28.02 -4.72
N VAL A 150 -26.38 -28.24 -6.03
CA VAL A 150 -26.81 -27.28 -7.04
C VAL A 150 -28.25 -27.62 -7.42
N ASP A 151 -29.14 -26.67 -7.21
CA ASP A 151 -30.43 -26.62 -7.92
C ASP A 151 -30.14 -26.42 -9.42
N GLY A 152 -30.77 -27.30 -10.23
CA GLY A 152 -30.51 -27.37 -11.65
C GLY A 152 -31.07 -26.16 -12.41
N ASN A 153 -30.22 -25.46 -13.08
CA ASN A 153 -30.28 -24.73 -14.34
C ASN A 153 -29.34 -23.51 -14.34
N ALA A 154 -28.07 -23.74 -14.09
CA ALA A 154 -27.02 -22.74 -14.43
C ALA A 154 -25.97 -23.47 -15.25
N THR A 155 -25.81 -23.07 -16.49
CA THR A 155 -24.80 -23.60 -17.40
C THR A 155 -23.41 -23.35 -16.82
N ILE A 156 -22.71 -24.41 -16.45
CA ILE A 156 -21.38 -24.43 -15.88
C ILE A 156 -20.39 -23.99 -16.96
N SER A 157 -19.89 -22.78 -16.86
CA SER A 157 -18.63 -22.34 -17.49
C SER A 157 -17.87 -21.44 -16.54
N GLN A 158 -17.68 -21.85 -15.29
CA GLN A 158 -16.58 -21.35 -14.45
C GLN A 158 -15.41 -22.34 -14.61
N ILE A 159 -14.77 -22.30 -15.78
CA ILE A 159 -13.39 -22.74 -15.90
C ILE A 159 -12.62 -21.88 -14.91
N LYS A 160 -12.04 -22.50 -13.87
CA LYS A 160 -11.07 -21.83 -12.99
C LYS A 160 -9.98 -21.31 -13.90
N GLN A 161 -10.07 -20.04 -14.28
CA GLN A 161 -9.02 -19.41 -15.06
C GLN A 161 -7.71 -19.53 -14.24
N GLU A 162 -6.67 -19.99 -14.89
CA GLU A 162 -5.34 -19.98 -14.34
C GLU A 162 -5.03 -18.54 -13.88
N PRO A 163 -4.40 -18.34 -12.70
CA PRO A 163 -4.24 -17.00 -12.12
C PRO A 163 -3.58 -15.98 -13.04
N THR A 164 -2.65 -16.42 -13.87
CA THR A 164 -1.97 -15.57 -14.86
C THR A 164 -2.98 -15.06 -15.90
N ALA A 165 -3.83 -15.94 -16.44
CA ALA A 165 -4.87 -15.56 -17.38
C ALA A 165 -5.92 -14.62 -16.74
N GLN A 166 -6.22 -14.80 -15.45
CA GLN A 166 -7.08 -13.87 -14.70
C GLN A 166 -6.47 -12.47 -14.62
N LEU A 167 -5.18 -12.37 -14.33
CA LEU A 167 -4.45 -11.10 -14.27
C LEU A 167 -4.39 -10.43 -15.65
N GLU A 168 -4.11 -11.18 -16.70
CA GLU A 168 -4.08 -10.67 -18.07
C GLU A 168 -5.45 -10.14 -18.50
N ALA A 169 -6.51 -10.91 -18.25
CA ALA A 169 -7.88 -10.50 -18.53
C ALA A 169 -8.27 -9.21 -17.77
N PHE A 170 -7.82 -9.08 -16.51
CA PHE A 170 -8.00 -7.85 -15.74
C PHE A 170 -7.38 -6.66 -16.46
N TYR A 171 -6.10 -6.73 -16.86
CA TYR A 171 -5.45 -5.60 -17.53
C TYR A 171 -6.03 -5.29 -18.91
N VAL A 172 -6.45 -6.30 -19.66
CA VAL A 172 -7.18 -6.10 -20.93
C VAL A 172 -8.47 -5.30 -20.69
N ALA A 173 -9.23 -5.64 -19.65
CA ALA A 173 -10.45 -4.93 -19.28
C ALA A 173 -10.17 -3.50 -18.81
N GLU A 174 -9.08 -3.28 -18.05
CA GLU A 174 -8.71 -1.97 -17.55
C GLU A 174 -8.20 -1.05 -18.67
N GLN A 175 -7.50 -1.57 -19.69
CA GLN A 175 -7.00 -0.78 -20.84
C GLN A 175 -8.10 -0.07 -21.61
N GLY A 176 -9.32 -0.62 -21.64
CA GLY A 176 -10.47 -0.01 -22.32
C GLY A 176 -11.16 1.11 -21.52
N LYS A 177 -10.85 1.26 -20.23
CA LYS A 177 -11.53 2.23 -19.38
C LYS A 177 -10.92 3.62 -19.53
N ARG A 178 -11.76 4.61 -19.81
CA ARG A 178 -11.39 6.03 -19.88
C ARG A 178 -12.57 6.91 -19.47
N VAL A 179 -12.26 8.02 -18.80
CA VAL A 179 -13.21 9.08 -18.50
C VAL A 179 -12.55 10.44 -18.71
N GLY A 180 -13.19 11.29 -19.50
CA GLY A 180 -12.78 12.70 -19.69
C GLY A 180 -13.65 13.61 -18.83
N PHE A 181 -13.14 14.78 -18.49
CA PHE A 181 -13.93 15.80 -17.77
C PHE A 181 -14.55 16.77 -18.78
N PRO A 182 -15.88 17.04 -18.66
CA PRO A 182 -16.51 18.11 -19.43
C PRO A 182 -16.05 19.48 -18.93
N SER A 183 -16.38 20.54 -19.69
CA SER A 183 -16.05 21.91 -19.29
C SER A 183 -16.83 22.34 -18.06
N ILE A 184 -16.13 22.83 -17.03
CA ILE A 184 -16.78 23.37 -15.81
C ILE A 184 -17.43 24.73 -16.09
N ALA A 185 -17.07 25.43 -17.16
CA ALA A 185 -17.69 26.69 -17.55
C ALA A 185 -19.17 26.51 -17.95
N ASP A 186 -19.56 25.31 -18.34
CA ASP A 186 -20.95 24.98 -18.69
C ASP A 186 -21.79 24.63 -17.44
N SER A 187 -21.15 24.52 -16.27
CA SER A 187 -21.83 24.20 -15.01
C SER A 187 -22.62 25.39 -14.47
N THR A 188 -23.87 25.14 -14.06
CA THR A 188 -24.72 26.13 -13.38
C THR A 188 -24.28 26.46 -11.96
N ALA A 189 -23.46 25.59 -11.34
CA ALA A 189 -22.93 25.75 -10.00
C ALA A 189 -21.50 25.19 -9.93
N PRO A 190 -20.49 25.97 -10.36
CA PRO A 190 -19.10 25.54 -10.31
C PRO A 190 -18.64 25.37 -8.85
N PHE A 191 -17.69 24.47 -8.64
CA PHE A 191 -17.17 24.09 -7.32
C PHE A 191 -15.65 23.87 -7.37
N ASP A 192 -14.99 24.04 -6.24
CA ASP A 192 -13.59 23.68 -6.08
C ASP A 192 -13.45 22.19 -5.74
N VAL A 193 -12.26 21.62 -6.00
CA VAL A 193 -11.92 20.26 -5.64
C VAL A 193 -10.65 20.24 -4.80
N VAL A 194 -10.64 19.49 -3.71
CA VAL A 194 -9.47 19.32 -2.83
C VAL A 194 -9.21 17.85 -2.63
N PHE A 195 -8.06 17.36 -3.06
CA PHE A 195 -7.56 16.04 -2.72
C PHE A 195 -6.71 16.11 -1.45
N LEU A 196 -7.13 15.40 -0.40
CA LEU A 196 -6.36 15.15 0.81
C LEU A 196 -5.70 13.77 0.67
N HIS A 197 -4.52 13.75 0.08
CA HIS A 197 -3.77 12.53 -0.21
C HIS A 197 -2.82 12.23 0.95
N VAL A 198 -3.09 11.16 1.70
CA VAL A 198 -2.44 10.86 2.97
C VAL A 198 -1.50 9.68 2.82
N CYS A 199 -0.23 9.86 3.13
CA CYS A 199 0.72 8.76 3.22
C CYS A 199 0.47 7.93 4.49
N SER A 200 0.44 6.60 4.33
CA SER A 200 0.45 5.62 5.42
C SER A 200 -0.81 5.54 6.28
N LEU A 201 -1.99 5.34 5.65
CA LEU A 201 -3.26 5.08 6.34
C LEU A 201 -4.09 4.03 5.61
N SER A 202 -4.40 2.91 6.26
CA SER A 202 -5.33 1.88 5.79
C SER A 202 -6.42 1.59 6.81
N TRP A 203 -7.43 0.80 6.41
CA TRP A 203 -8.43 0.30 7.35
C TRP A 203 -7.83 -0.59 8.43
N ASP A 204 -6.81 -1.42 8.11
CA ASP A 204 -6.11 -2.26 9.10
C ASP A 204 -5.32 -1.43 10.11
N ASP A 205 -4.67 -0.33 9.66
CA ASP A 205 -3.97 0.57 10.57
C ASP A 205 -4.93 1.26 11.54
N MET A 206 -6.09 1.73 11.05
CA MET A 206 -7.13 2.32 11.90
C MET A 206 -7.68 1.31 12.90
N ASP A 207 -7.92 0.07 12.46
CA ASP A 207 -8.36 -1.02 13.35
C ASP A 207 -7.30 -1.33 14.41
N TYR A 208 -6.03 -1.40 14.02
CA TYR A 208 -4.93 -1.69 14.93
C TYR A 208 -4.80 -0.69 16.08
N VAL A 209 -5.07 0.60 15.81
CA VAL A 209 -5.01 1.66 16.84
C VAL A 209 -6.36 1.97 17.48
N GLY A 210 -7.43 1.22 17.13
CA GLY A 210 -8.76 1.36 17.70
C GLY A 210 -9.58 2.53 17.15
N GLU A 211 -9.28 3.00 15.93
CA GLU A 211 -9.94 4.12 15.26
C GLU A 211 -10.79 3.70 14.04
N SER A 212 -11.24 2.45 13.96
CA SER A 212 -12.05 1.92 12.84
C SER A 212 -13.32 2.74 12.56
N ASN A 213 -13.83 3.45 13.56
CA ASN A 213 -15.02 4.31 13.51
C ASN A 213 -14.67 5.78 13.79
N ALA A 214 -13.53 6.27 13.27
CA ALA A 214 -13.12 7.66 13.46
C ALA A 214 -14.24 8.64 13.14
N THR A 215 -14.49 9.59 14.05
CA THR A 215 -15.60 10.55 13.96
C THR A 215 -15.54 11.42 12.70
N LEU A 216 -14.33 11.69 12.21
CA LEU A 216 -14.14 12.43 10.96
C LEU A 216 -14.86 11.76 9.78
N LEU A 217 -14.85 10.42 9.68
CA LEU A 217 -15.50 9.72 8.57
C LEU A 217 -17.02 9.92 8.55
N ASN A 218 -17.65 10.21 9.69
CA ASN A 218 -19.07 10.53 9.77
C ASN A 218 -19.40 11.92 9.21
N ARG A 219 -18.40 12.78 8.98
CA ARG A 219 -18.57 14.11 8.35
C ARG A 219 -18.68 14.00 6.83
N PHE A 220 -18.18 12.92 6.24
CA PHE A 220 -18.21 12.71 4.79
C PHE A 220 -19.60 12.27 4.31
N ASP A 221 -19.89 12.54 3.04
CA ASP A 221 -21.16 12.15 2.41
C ASP A 221 -21.09 10.76 1.79
N VAL A 222 -19.87 10.32 1.39
CA VAL A 222 -19.60 8.99 0.83
C VAL A 222 -18.34 8.42 1.49
N VAL A 223 -18.39 7.15 1.93
CA VAL A 223 -17.24 6.42 2.46
C VAL A 223 -17.09 5.09 1.73
N PHE A 224 -15.90 4.84 1.17
CA PHE A 224 -15.57 3.62 0.46
C PHE A 224 -14.91 2.62 1.41
N ARG A 225 -15.57 1.48 1.63
CA ARG A 225 -15.04 0.41 2.51
C ARG A 225 -14.02 -0.49 1.84
N ARG A 226 -14.04 -0.56 0.51
CA ARG A 226 -13.16 -1.42 -0.29
C ARG A 226 -12.50 -0.65 -1.42
N PHE A 227 -11.95 0.52 -1.10
CA PHE A 227 -11.14 1.28 -2.04
C PHE A 227 -9.72 0.72 -2.07
N ASN A 228 -9.31 0.21 -3.25
CA ASN A 228 -7.98 -0.35 -3.45
C ASN A 228 -7.07 0.67 -4.15
N THR A 229 -6.01 1.11 -3.48
CA THR A 229 -4.99 1.99 -4.08
C THR A 229 -4.05 1.23 -5.02
N ALA A 230 -4.06 -0.09 -4.96
CA ALA A 230 -3.26 -1.00 -5.77
C ALA A 230 -1.73 -0.80 -5.68
N ALA A 231 -1.27 -0.08 -4.67
CA ALA A 231 0.13 0.21 -4.42
C ALA A 231 0.43 0.18 -2.91
N SER A 232 1.66 -0.13 -2.54
CA SER A 232 2.11 -0.18 -1.14
C SER A 232 3.20 0.84 -0.80
N TYR A 233 3.55 1.70 -1.77
CA TYR A 233 4.53 2.77 -1.62
C TYR A 233 4.02 4.07 -2.25
N SER A 234 4.50 5.21 -1.76
CA SER A 234 4.03 6.55 -2.13
C SER A 234 4.22 6.85 -3.62
N GLY A 235 5.38 6.55 -4.19
CA GLY A 235 5.64 6.78 -5.61
C GLY A 235 4.55 6.19 -6.52
N PRO A 236 4.38 4.86 -6.55
CA PRO A 236 3.32 4.25 -7.36
C PRO A 236 1.90 4.64 -6.91
N GLY A 237 1.65 4.88 -5.60
CA GLY A 237 0.34 5.34 -5.09
C GLY A 237 -0.07 6.67 -5.69
N VAL A 238 0.85 7.64 -5.69
CA VAL A 238 0.66 8.96 -6.30
C VAL A 238 0.45 8.86 -7.81
N LEU A 239 1.28 8.06 -8.51
CA LEU A 239 1.13 7.87 -9.95
C LEU A 239 -0.22 7.25 -10.33
N ARG A 240 -0.75 6.31 -9.52
CA ARG A 240 -2.08 5.73 -9.73
C ARG A 240 -3.19 6.77 -9.58
N LEU A 241 -3.10 7.68 -8.61
CA LEU A 241 -4.02 8.81 -8.51
C LEU A 241 -3.92 9.71 -9.75
N PHE A 242 -2.69 10.04 -10.17
CA PHE A 242 -2.51 10.94 -11.32
C PHE A 242 -3.00 10.33 -12.64
N HIS A 243 -3.02 9.01 -12.77
CA HIS A 243 -3.52 8.32 -13.97
C HIS A 243 -4.96 7.84 -13.85
N SER A 244 -5.71 8.33 -12.88
CA SER A 244 -7.05 7.83 -12.51
C SER A 244 -8.15 8.08 -13.52
N ASN A 245 -7.94 8.89 -14.57
CA ASN A 245 -8.87 9.03 -15.68
C ASN A 245 -8.86 7.84 -16.64
N CYS A 246 -7.97 6.88 -16.43
CA CYS A 246 -7.94 5.60 -17.12
C CYS A 246 -8.02 4.44 -16.11
N GLY A 247 -8.27 3.23 -16.61
CA GLY A 247 -8.24 2.04 -15.78
C GLY A 247 -6.84 1.74 -15.24
N GLN A 248 -6.78 0.83 -14.29
CA GLN A 248 -5.56 0.51 -13.56
C GLN A 248 -4.47 -0.07 -14.47
N LEU A 249 -3.29 0.56 -14.48
CA LEU A 249 -2.12 0.11 -15.22
C LEU A 249 -1.30 -0.93 -14.45
N PRO A 250 -0.58 -1.85 -15.12
CA PRO A 250 0.50 -2.62 -14.51
C PRO A 250 1.54 -1.71 -13.87
N HIS A 251 2.15 -2.15 -12.76
CA HIS A 251 3.10 -1.34 -12.00
C HIS A 251 4.22 -0.74 -12.86
N ARG A 252 4.87 -1.54 -13.70
CA ARG A 252 5.98 -1.09 -14.57
C ARG A 252 5.55 0.01 -15.54
N LYS A 253 4.30 -0.04 -16.02
CA LYS A 253 3.76 0.96 -16.96
C LYS A 253 3.43 2.30 -16.31
N LEU A 254 3.35 2.39 -14.99
CA LEU A 254 3.10 3.66 -14.30
C LEU A 254 4.18 4.71 -14.57
N TYR A 255 5.41 4.27 -14.82
CA TYR A 255 6.58 5.13 -15.00
C TYR A 255 6.86 5.45 -16.49
N GLU A 256 6.17 4.77 -17.41
CA GLU A 256 6.40 4.90 -18.86
C GLU A 256 5.38 5.81 -19.53
N VAL A 257 4.31 6.19 -18.83
CA VAL A 257 3.13 6.79 -19.48
C VAL A 257 3.25 8.30 -19.62
N ASP A 258 3.36 8.77 -20.84
CA ASP A 258 2.97 10.13 -21.26
C ASP A 258 1.53 10.15 -21.83
N ALA A 259 0.58 9.58 -21.11
CA ALA A 259 -0.81 9.62 -21.53
C ALA A 259 -1.50 10.84 -20.92
N SER A 260 -1.36 12.00 -21.57
CA SER A 260 -2.04 13.23 -21.16
C SER A 260 -3.54 13.05 -20.93
N GLN A 261 -4.18 12.15 -21.68
CA GLN A 261 -5.60 11.81 -21.56
C GLN A 261 -5.95 11.05 -20.25
N CYS A 262 -5.00 10.32 -19.66
CA CYS A 262 -5.22 9.60 -18.42
C CYS A 262 -4.90 10.45 -17.17
N ASN A 263 -4.25 11.59 -17.35
CA ASN A 263 -3.78 12.41 -16.25
C ASN A 263 -4.90 13.23 -15.64
N LEU A 264 -5.17 13.01 -14.36
CA LEU A 264 -6.25 13.63 -13.59
C LEU A 264 -6.18 15.17 -13.61
N PHE A 265 -5.02 15.73 -13.34
CA PHE A 265 -4.88 17.18 -13.21
C PHE A 265 -4.81 17.89 -14.56
N ARG A 266 -4.30 17.25 -15.59
CA ARG A 266 -4.45 17.76 -16.97
C ARG A 266 -5.91 17.76 -17.43
N ASN A 267 -6.70 16.75 -17.04
CA ASN A 267 -8.13 16.75 -17.30
C ASN A 267 -8.86 17.87 -16.54
N PHE A 268 -8.48 18.16 -15.27
CA PHE A 268 -9.00 19.33 -14.57
C PHE A 268 -8.64 20.65 -15.27
N GLU A 269 -7.39 20.80 -15.68
CA GLU A 269 -6.95 22.00 -16.40
C GLU A 269 -7.73 22.18 -17.70
N ALA A 270 -7.86 21.12 -18.51
CA ALA A 270 -8.65 21.11 -19.73
C ALA A 270 -10.13 21.39 -19.49
N ALA A 271 -10.69 20.94 -18.35
CA ALA A 271 -12.05 21.26 -17.93
C ALA A 271 -12.22 22.71 -17.44
N GLY A 272 -11.15 23.49 -17.29
CA GLY A 272 -11.20 24.90 -16.91
C GLY A 272 -10.85 25.20 -15.47
N PHE A 273 -10.41 24.24 -14.68
CA PHE A 273 -9.94 24.48 -13.32
C PHE A 273 -8.56 25.15 -13.29
N GLU A 274 -8.30 25.90 -12.21
CA GLU A 274 -6.96 26.32 -11.81
C GLU A 274 -6.34 25.20 -10.97
N VAL A 275 -5.30 24.52 -11.47
CA VAL A 275 -4.68 23.39 -10.80
C VAL A 275 -3.55 23.86 -9.90
N ARG A 276 -3.49 23.36 -8.66
CA ARG A 276 -2.51 23.73 -7.64
C ARG A 276 -2.01 22.50 -6.89
N GLY A 277 -0.76 22.55 -6.40
CA GLY A 277 -0.15 21.50 -5.59
C GLY A 277 0.46 22.06 -4.30
N LEU A 278 0.24 21.38 -3.17
CA LEU A 278 0.73 21.74 -1.85
C LEU A 278 1.15 20.48 -1.09
N LEU A 279 2.30 20.52 -0.44
CA LEU A 279 2.82 19.44 0.39
C LEU A 279 2.99 19.93 1.83
N ASN A 280 2.77 19.09 2.86
CA ASN A 280 3.14 19.44 4.23
C ASN A 280 4.62 19.15 4.56
N HIS A 281 5.41 18.78 3.58
CA HIS A 281 6.83 18.45 3.67
C HIS A 281 7.61 19.06 2.49
N ASP A 282 8.92 18.93 2.47
CA ASP A 282 9.75 19.50 1.40
C ASP A 282 9.77 18.66 0.11
N GLY A 283 9.34 17.40 0.18
CA GLY A 283 9.32 16.46 -0.95
C GLY A 283 10.70 16.04 -1.44
N HIS A 284 11.74 16.26 -0.62
CA HIS A 284 13.12 15.91 -0.99
C HIS A 284 13.35 14.41 -1.08
N PHE A 285 12.80 13.65 -0.11
CA PHE A 285 12.97 12.20 -0.07
C PHE A 285 12.44 11.53 -1.35
N ASP A 286 13.25 10.64 -1.92
CA ASP A 286 12.99 9.90 -3.16
C ASP A 286 12.58 10.81 -4.34
N GLN A 287 13.04 12.07 -4.33
CA GLN A 287 12.69 13.09 -5.33
C GLN A 287 11.17 13.25 -5.51
N PHE A 288 10.40 13.10 -4.43
CA PHE A 288 8.94 13.07 -4.45
C PHE A 288 8.34 14.34 -5.07
N ALA A 289 8.85 15.53 -4.69
CA ALA A 289 8.38 16.79 -5.26
C ALA A 289 8.60 16.87 -6.78
N ASP A 290 9.75 16.41 -7.25
CA ASP A 290 10.09 16.34 -8.69
C ASP A 290 9.17 15.37 -9.43
N MET A 291 8.90 14.20 -8.84
CA MET A 291 7.97 13.22 -9.39
C MET A 291 6.57 13.80 -9.48
N VAL A 292 6.08 14.44 -8.41
CA VAL A 292 4.77 15.10 -8.40
C VAL A 292 4.70 16.15 -9.50
N GLN A 293 5.70 17.03 -9.62
CA GLN A 293 5.69 18.07 -10.66
C GLN A 293 5.74 17.52 -12.07
N LYS A 294 6.55 16.50 -12.35
CA LYS A 294 6.71 15.91 -13.69
C LYS A 294 5.52 15.05 -14.11
N SER A 295 4.98 14.26 -13.17
CA SER A 295 4.01 13.19 -13.47
C SER A 295 2.56 13.62 -13.22
N SER A 296 2.32 14.64 -12.40
CA SER A 296 0.97 15.09 -12.06
C SER A 296 0.26 15.81 -13.21
N GLY A 297 1.00 16.29 -14.19
CA GLY A 297 0.47 17.23 -15.17
C GLY A 297 0.14 18.60 -14.58
N LEU A 298 0.53 18.85 -13.33
CA LEU A 298 0.29 20.12 -12.65
C LEU A 298 0.90 21.32 -13.39
N GLY A 299 1.94 21.09 -14.23
CA GLY A 299 2.58 22.13 -15.05
C GLY A 299 3.09 23.34 -14.25
N VAL A 300 2.87 23.33 -12.95
CA VAL A 300 3.02 24.45 -12.02
C VAL A 300 3.95 24.03 -10.89
N LYS A 301 4.74 24.97 -10.44
CA LYS A 301 5.55 24.80 -9.23
C LYS A 301 4.64 24.56 -8.03
N LEU A 302 5.02 23.61 -7.16
CA LEU A 302 4.35 23.42 -5.88
C LEU A 302 4.36 24.72 -5.07
N ASP A 303 3.25 24.98 -4.38
CA ASP A 303 3.11 26.18 -3.56
C ASP A 303 4.00 26.12 -2.32
N ASP A 304 4.43 27.28 -1.83
CA ASP A 304 5.25 27.39 -0.61
C ASP A 304 4.44 26.93 0.62
N ASN A 305 5.09 26.17 1.49
CA ASN A 305 4.50 25.61 2.71
C ASN A 305 5.15 26.13 3.99
N ARG A 306 6.27 26.89 3.89
CA ARG A 306 7.11 27.30 5.01
C ARG A 306 6.48 28.36 5.92
N PHE A 307 5.30 28.85 5.58
CA PHE A 307 4.55 29.78 6.42
C PHE A 307 3.81 29.07 7.56
N ALA A 308 3.60 27.75 7.45
CA ALA A 308 2.93 26.97 8.49
C ALA A 308 3.90 26.54 9.60
N PRO A 309 3.44 26.33 10.84
CA PRO A 309 4.28 25.88 11.94
C PRO A 309 4.78 24.44 11.70
N VAL A 310 6.01 24.17 12.16
CA VAL A 310 6.57 22.81 12.13
C VAL A 310 6.01 22.00 13.30
N MET A 311 5.35 20.89 12.99
CA MET A 311 4.75 19.97 13.97
C MET A 311 5.67 18.81 14.29
N MET A 312 6.34 18.27 13.27
CA MET A 312 7.17 17.06 13.36
C MET A 312 8.43 17.20 12.52
N HIS A 313 9.33 16.23 12.71
CA HIS A 313 10.45 16.01 11.80
C HIS A 313 10.35 14.60 11.23
N SER A 314 10.69 14.47 9.96
CA SER A 314 10.77 13.21 9.24
C SER A 314 11.97 12.36 9.72
N PHE A 315 12.07 11.13 9.24
CA PHE A 315 13.18 10.20 9.52
C PHE A 315 14.58 10.73 9.08
N ASP A 316 14.60 11.67 8.13
CA ASP A 316 15.80 12.40 7.66
C ASP A 316 15.96 13.77 8.32
N ASN A 317 15.17 14.05 9.35
CA ASN A 317 15.15 15.28 10.12
C ASN A 317 14.65 16.52 9.35
N THR A 318 14.02 16.36 8.19
CA THR A 318 13.35 17.47 7.50
C THR A 318 12.04 17.85 8.20
N PRO A 319 11.61 19.14 8.11
CA PRO A 319 10.42 19.61 8.79
C PRO A 319 9.14 19.10 8.13
N ILE A 320 8.15 18.76 8.95
CA ILE A 320 6.78 18.45 8.55
C ILE A 320 5.88 19.50 9.17
N TYR A 321 5.14 20.20 8.32
CA TYR A 321 4.27 21.31 8.71
C TYR A 321 2.91 20.84 9.19
N GLU A 322 2.27 21.61 10.05
CA GLU A 322 0.95 21.33 10.62
C GLU A 322 -0.13 21.45 9.54
N ASP A 323 -0.98 20.42 9.39
CA ASP A 323 -1.89 20.28 8.25
C ASP A 323 -2.99 21.36 8.23
N TYR A 324 -3.67 21.65 9.36
CA TYR A 324 -4.75 22.64 9.37
C TYR A 324 -4.27 24.08 9.12
N PRO A 325 -3.25 24.61 9.82
CA PRO A 325 -2.72 25.94 9.52
C PRO A 325 -2.24 26.05 8.08
N LEU A 326 -1.57 25.02 7.57
CA LEU A 326 -1.07 25.00 6.19
C LEU A 326 -2.23 25.12 5.19
N LEU A 327 -3.25 24.28 5.28
CA LEU A 327 -4.39 24.26 4.38
C LEU A 327 -5.24 25.53 4.48
N SER A 328 -5.58 25.97 5.71
CA SER A 328 -6.46 27.11 5.92
C SER A 328 -5.80 28.44 5.51
N GLU A 329 -4.52 28.61 5.85
CA GLU A 329 -3.77 29.83 5.49
C GLU A 329 -3.46 29.86 3.99
N TRP A 330 -3.09 28.70 3.38
CA TRP A 330 -2.96 28.57 1.93
C TRP A 330 -4.24 29.02 1.24
N TRP A 331 -5.41 28.55 1.70
CA TRP A 331 -6.71 28.91 1.13
C TRP A 331 -6.97 30.43 1.17
N VAL A 332 -6.65 31.06 2.30
CA VAL A 332 -6.84 32.52 2.49
C VAL A 332 -5.88 33.34 1.62
N ARG A 333 -4.66 32.84 1.42
CA ARG A 333 -3.63 33.52 0.61
C ARG A 333 -3.89 33.47 -0.89
N GLN A 334 -4.80 32.58 -1.34
CA GLN A 334 -5.08 32.48 -2.77
C GLN A 334 -5.75 33.77 -3.28
N PRO A 335 -5.28 34.31 -4.41
CA PRO A 335 -5.94 35.48 -5.01
C PRO A 335 -7.36 35.12 -5.41
N PRO A 336 -8.28 36.09 -5.44
CA PRO A 336 -9.61 35.88 -6.01
C PRO A 336 -9.49 35.30 -7.42
N SER A 337 -10.16 34.17 -7.69
CA SER A 337 -10.19 33.54 -9.01
C SER A 337 -11.63 33.34 -9.45
N VAL A 338 -11.89 33.65 -10.72
CA VAL A 338 -13.18 33.35 -11.39
C VAL A 338 -13.28 31.87 -11.70
N ARG A 339 -12.11 31.21 -11.87
CA ARG A 339 -12.01 29.78 -12.17
C ARG A 339 -12.07 28.99 -10.87
N PRO A 340 -12.78 27.85 -10.86
CA PRO A 340 -12.69 26.91 -9.74
C PRO A 340 -11.29 26.31 -9.66
N ARG A 341 -10.90 25.84 -8.47
CA ARG A 341 -9.58 25.27 -8.19
C ARG A 341 -9.64 23.77 -8.01
N ALA A 342 -8.61 23.07 -8.47
CA ALA A 342 -8.32 21.69 -8.14
C ALA A 342 -6.98 21.64 -7.41
N LEU A 343 -7.04 21.41 -6.08
CA LEU A 343 -5.87 21.31 -5.23
C LEU A 343 -5.46 19.85 -5.01
N TYR A 344 -4.22 19.52 -5.31
CA TYR A 344 -3.55 18.34 -4.81
C TYR A 344 -2.82 18.69 -3.51
N TYR A 345 -3.27 18.14 -2.40
CA TYR A 345 -2.59 18.24 -1.10
C TYR A 345 -2.06 16.89 -0.69
N ASN A 346 -0.76 16.82 -0.36
CA ASN A 346 -0.13 15.61 0.15
C ASN A 346 0.43 15.84 1.55
N THR A 347 0.17 14.88 2.43
CA THR A 347 0.68 14.88 3.81
C THR A 347 1.35 13.57 4.15
N ILE A 348 2.55 13.67 4.75
CA ILE A 348 3.30 12.56 5.30
C ILE A 348 3.19 12.49 6.83
N ALA A 349 2.18 13.11 7.44
CA ALA A 349 1.99 13.15 8.89
C ALA A 349 2.04 11.75 9.55
N LEU A 350 1.60 10.71 8.84
CA LEU A 350 1.57 9.34 9.35
C LEU A 350 2.75 8.48 8.88
N HIS A 351 3.67 9.04 8.09
CA HIS A 351 4.82 8.29 7.57
C HIS A 351 5.66 7.70 8.72
N ASP A 352 6.21 6.50 8.46
CA ASP A 352 7.11 5.83 9.39
C ASP A 352 8.40 6.65 9.61
N GLY A 353 8.98 6.58 10.80
CA GLY A 353 10.16 7.34 11.17
C GLY A 353 9.91 8.79 11.62
N ASN A 354 8.70 9.32 11.45
CA ASN A 354 8.38 10.67 11.91
C ASN A 354 8.44 10.81 13.43
N ARG A 355 8.92 11.97 13.89
CA ARG A 355 9.06 12.32 15.32
C ARG A 355 8.29 13.60 15.62
N ILE A 356 7.37 13.54 16.59
CA ILE A 356 6.65 14.72 17.07
C ILE A 356 7.66 15.62 17.83
N SER A 357 7.69 16.91 17.49
CA SER A 357 8.61 17.87 18.13
C SER A 357 8.38 17.92 19.63
N GLY A 358 9.46 17.74 20.40
CA GLY A 358 9.43 17.77 21.86
C GLY A 358 8.89 16.49 22.55
N VAL A 359 8.45 15.47 21.80
CA VAL A 359 7.96 14.20 22.35
C VAL A 359 9.03 13.13 22.23
N LYS A 360 9.42 12.53 23.36
CA LYS A 360 10.33 11.38 23.38
C LYS A 360 9.54 10.11 23.10
N SER A 361 9.92 9.34 22.08
CA SER A 361 9.36 8.02 21.76
C SER A 361 10.47 7.05 21.40
N ARG A 362 10.25 5.75 21.66
CA ARG A 362 11.21 4.70 21.28
C ARG A 362 11.14 4.39 19.79
N SER A 363 9.94 4.53 19.22
CA SER A 363 9.70 4.31 17.80
C SER A 363 8.64 5.27 17.27
N SER A 364 8.61 5.45 15.96
CA SER A 364 7.54 6.18 15.28
C SER A 364 6.18 5.48 15.38
N LEU A 365 6.17 4.15 15.55
CA LEU A 365 4.94 3.37 15.70
C LEU A 365 4.20 3.69 16.99
N GLU A 366 4.90 3.97 18.10
CA GLU A 366 4.29 4.38 19.38
C GLU A 366 3.51 5.69 19.26
N THR A 367 3.91 6.56 18.34
CA THR A 367 3.27 7.87 18.12
C THR A 367 2.28 7.87 16.96
N PHE A 368 2.00 6.72 16.33
CA PHE A 368 1.09 6.67 15.19
C PHE A 368 -0.32 7.13 15.56
N LYS A 369 -0.90 6.59 16.64
CA LYS A 369 -2.24 7.00 17.10
C LYS A 369 -2.35 8.50 17.38
N PRO A 370 -1.52 9.13 18.24
CA PRO A 370 -1.60 10.57 18.46
C PRO A 370 -1.37 11.41 17.18
N ARG A 371 -0.57 10.94 16.22
CA ARG A 371 -0.43 11.60 14.91
C ARG A 371 -1.69 11.47 14.07
N LEU A 372 -2.33 10.29 14.08
CA LEU A 372 -3.62 10.06 13.42
C LEU A 372 -4.72 10.93 14.02
N ASP A 373 -4.85 10.97 15.34
CA ASP A 373 -5.84 11.79 16.05
C ASP A 373 -5.68 13.28 15.68
N LYS A 374 -4.42 13.75 15.63
CA LYS A 374 -4.12 15.14 15.21
C LYS A 374 -4.50 15.40 13.77
N LEU A 375 -4.13 14.52 12.84
CA LEU A 375 -4.45 14.64 11.41
C LEU A 375 -5.96 14.66 11.19
N MET A 376 -6.69 13.75 11.84
CA MET A 376 -8.15 13.70 11.76
C MET A 376 -8.80 14.98 12.28
N SER A 377 -8.29 15.51 13.40
CA SER A 377 -8.73 16.80 13.95
C SER A 377 -8.43 17.97 13.01
N ASP A 378 -7.26 17.98 12.37
CA ASP A 378 -6.88 19.04 11.43
C ASP A 378 -7.77 19.02 10.18
N PHE A 379 -8.10 17.87 9.67
CA PHE A 379 -9.01 17.75 8.53
C PHE A 379 -10.45 18.12 8.91
N ASP A 380 -10.91 17.75 10.10
CA ASP A 380 -12.23 18.16 10.58
C ASP A 380 -12.34 19.70 10.70
N ARG A 381 -11.31 20.33 11.27
CA ARG A 381 -11.20 21.79 11.35
C ARG A 381 -11.16 22.44 9.96
N PHE A 382 -10.45 21.82 9.01
CA PHE A 382 -10.38 22.34 7.65
C PHE A 382 -11.72 22.21 6.91
N ILE A 383 -12.45 21.13 7.08
CA ILE A 383 -13.80 20.97 6.53
C ILE A 383 -14.73 22.06 7.12
N THR A 384 -14.69 22.27 8.44
CA THR A 384 -15.46 23.32 9.11
C THR A 384 -15.08 24.71 8.58
N PHE A 385 -13.79 24.98 8.41
CA PHE A 385 -13.32 26.22 7.80
C PHE A 385 -13.87 26.44 6.38
N LEU A 386 -13.94 25.41 5.56
CA LEU A 386 -14.51 25.50 4.21
C LEU A 386 -16.03 25.73 4.25
N GLU A 387 -16.75 25.10 5.19
CA GLU A 387 -18.18 25.31 5.41
C GLU A 387 -18.47 26.79 5.77
N ASP A 388 -17.65 27.39 6.63
CA ASP A 388 -17.77 28.81 7.03
C ASP A 388 -17.47 29.77 5.86
N LYS A 389 -16.65 29.36 4.87
CA LYS A 389 -16.41 30.19 3.67
C LYS A 389 -17.59 30.21 2.70
N GLY A 390 -18.50 29.25 2.78
CA GLY A 390 -19.72 29.18 1.99
C GLY A 390 -19.53 28.94 0.49
N ARG A 391 -18.33 28.60 0.05
CA ARG A 391 -18.03 28.22 -1.35
C ARG A 391 -18.21 26.71 -1.53
N PRO A 392 -18.86 26.26 -2.62
CA PRO A 392 -18.97 24.83 -2.90
C PRO A 392 -17.61 24.17 -3.12
N VAL A 393 -17.32 23.08 -2.39
CA VAL A 393 -16.06 22.34 -2.50
C VAL A 393 -16.33 20.84 -2.41
N VAL A 394 -15.72 20.06 -3.32
CA VAL A 394 -15.63 18.61 -3.21
C VAL A 394 -14.30 18.27 -2.55
N VAL A 395 -14.34 17.78 -1.32
CA VAL A 395 -13.16 17.33 -0.58
C VAL A 395 -13.06 15.81 -0.70
N ILE A 396 -11.94 15.32 -1.16
CA ILE A 396 -11.67 13.89 -1.39
C ILE A 396 -10.52 13.48 -0.48
N LEU A 397 -10.83 12.73 0.57
CA LEU A 397 -9.83 12.04 1.37
C LEU A 397 -9.50 10.73 0.68
N VAL A 398 -8.24 10.52 0.32
CA VAL A 398 -7.77 9.26 -0.26
C VAL A 398 -6.34 8.99 0.18
N PRO A 399 -6.10 8.02 1.06
CA PRO A 399 -4.75 7.60 1.40
C PRO A 399 -4.03 6.94 0.22
N GLU A 400 -2.69 7.02 0.22
CA GLU A 400 -1.82 6.39 -0.79
C GLU A 400 -1.74 4.87 -0.58
N HIS A 401 -1.58 4.46 0.65
CA HIS A 401 -1.42 3.08 1.14
C HIS A 401 -1.41 3.08 2.67
N GLY A 402 -1.41 1.91 3.30
CA GLY A 402 -1.29 1.75 4.75
C GLY A 402 0.14 1.83 5.28
N ALA A 403 0.26 1.98 6.58
CA ALA A 403 1.51 1.96 7.34
C ALA A 403 2.03 0.53 7.61
N ALA A 404 1.19 -0.48 7.47
CA ALA A 404 1.47 -1.87 7.85
C ALA A 404 1.85 -2.03 9.33
N LEU A 405 1.15 -1.34 10.23
CA LEU A 405 1.46 -1.31 11.67
C LEU A 405 1.50 -2.70 12.31
N ARG A 406 0.55 -3.54 11.93
CA ARG A 406 0.43 -4.91 12.46
C ARG A 406 1.49 -5.85 11.88
N GLY A 407 1.90 -5.61 10.61
CA GLY A 407 2.63 -6.60 9.83
C GLY A 407 1.77 -7.85 9.54
N ASP A 408 2.42 -8.91 9.09
CA ASP A 408 1.79 -10.23 8.88
C ASP A 408 2.83 -11.36 9.09
N LYS A 409 2.51 -12.59 8.69
CA LYS A 409 3.43 -13.74 8.86
C LYS A 409 4.75 -13.61 8.11
N VAL A 410 4.76 -12.86 7.01
CA VAL A 410 5.90 -12.77 6.08
C VAL A 410 6.52 -11.37 6.04
N GLN A 411 5.80 -10.36 6.53
CA GLN A 411 6.27 -8.98 6.60
C GLN A 411 6.24 -8.48 8.03
N ILE A 412 7.36 -7.97 8.52
CA ILE A 412 7.42 -7.31 9.82
C ILE A 412 6.65 -5.97 9.79
N SER A 413 6.27 -5.47 10.96
CA SER A 413 5.64 -4.15 11.11
C SER A 413 6.44 -3.06 10.38
N GLY A 414 5.73 -2.27 9.56
CA GLY A 414 6.31 -1.22 8.73
C GLY A 414 6.85 -1.68 7.37
N MET A 415 7.00 -2.98 7.12
CA MET A 415 7.41 -3.52 5.82
C MET A 415 6.20 -3.64 4.88
N ARG A 416 6.36 -3.23 3.63
CA ARG A 416 5.28 -3.11 2.64
C ARG A 416 5.63 -3.69 1.27
N GLU A 417 6.55 -4.65 1.21
CA GLU A 417 6.97 -5.28 -0.05
C GLU A 417 5.82 -6.03 -0.73
N ILE A 418 4.97 -6.70 0.05
CA ILE A 418 3.79 -7.37 -0.46
C ILE A 418 2.61 -6.40 -0.39
N PRO A 419 2.05 -5.97 -1.53
CA PRO A 419 0.93 -5.03 -1.59
C PRO A 419 -0.40 -5.73 -1.24
N ASN A 420 -0.52 -6.20 -0.01
CA ASN A 420 -1.66 -6.97 0.47
C ASN A 420 -2.85 -6.06 0.84
N PRO A 421 -4.05 -6.59 1.03
CA PRO A 421 -5.26 -5.80 1.31
C PRO A 421 -5.20 -5.01 2.61
N LYS A 422 -4.40 -5.42 3.62
CA LYS A 422 -4.22 -4.64 4.85
C LYS A 422 -3.48 -3.31 4.60
N ILE A 423 -2.72 -3.26 3.51
CA ILE A 423 -1.96 -2.07 3.11
C ILE A 423 -2.70 -1.27 2.05
N THR A 424 -3.35 -1.94 1.09
CA THR A 424 -3.87 -1.27 -0.11
C THR A 424 -5.36 -0.94 -0.04
N LEU A 425 -6.13 -1.52 0.92
CA LEU A 425 -7.50 -1.10 1.17
C LEU A 425 -7.52 0.06 2.17
N VAL A 426 -7.90 1.23 1.68
CA VAL A 426 -7.79 2.49 2.42
C VAL A 426 -9.15 3.13 2.69
N PRO A 427 -9.27 3.99 3.73
CA PRO A 427 -10.49 4.75 4.04
C PRO A 427 -10.64 5.97 3.09
N ALA A 428 -10.99 5.72 1.83
CA ALA A 428 -11.31 6.81 0.92
C ALA A 428 -12.71 7.36 1.20
N ALA A 429 -12.88 8.70 1.11
CA ALA A 429 -14.14 9.35 1.42
C ALA A 429 -14.32 10.66 0.64
N ILE A 430 -15.56 11.08 0.41
CA ILE A 430 -15.91 12.31 -0.31
C ILE A 430 -16.87 13.15 0.52
N LYS A 431 -16.53 14.42 0.72
CA LYS A 431 -17.36 15.45 1.35
C LYS A 431 -17.76 16.51 0.33
N LEU A 432 -19.03 16.81 0.27
CA LEU A 432 -19.60 17.91 -0.52
C LEU A 432 -19.88 19.10 0.39
N VAL A 433 -18.91 19.99 0.54
CA VAL A 433 -19.05 21.22 1.33
C VAL A 433 -19.98 22.20 0.61
N GLY A 434 -21.02 22.67 1.31
CA GLY A 434 -22.04 23.54 0.72
C GLY A 434 -23.19 22.78 0.02
N PHE A 435 -23.18 21.46 0.07
CA PHE A 435 -24.27 20.64 -0.46
C PHE A 435 -25.53 20.75 0.41
N LYS A 436 -26.60 21.26 -0.19
CA LYS A 436 -27.92 21.32 0.43
C LYS A 436 -28.75 20.10 0.01
N GLY A 437 -28.34 18.92 0.43
CA GLY A 437 -29.16 17.72 0.27
C GLY A 437 -30.50 17.88 0.99
N LYS A 438 -31.51 17.05 0.65
CA LYS A 438 -32.76 16.98 1.40
C LYS A 438 -32.44 16.50 2.83
N SER A 439 -32.07 17.43 3.69
CA SER A 439 -31.95 17.20 5.12
C SER A 439 -33.35 17.16 5.69
N GLY A 440 -33.89 15.96 5.89
CA GLY A 440 -34.86 15.74 6.94
C GLY A 440 -34.12 15.72 8.27
N ASP A 441 -34.82 15.83 9.38
CA ASP A 441 -34.30 15.90 10.77
C ASP A 441 -33.47 14.67 11.24
N ALA A 442 -33.06 13.79 10.34
CA ALA A 442 -32.23 12.61 10.64
C ALA A 442 -30.73 12.99 10.71
N PRO A 443 -29.98 12.45 11.67
CA PRO A 443 -28.54 12.67 11.75
C PRO A 443 -27.87 12.26 10.44
N HIS A 444 -26.89 13.07 10.00
CA HIS A 444 -26.12 12.80 8.79
C HIS A 444 -25.40 11.45 8.91
N GLN A 445 -25.66 10.57 7.95
CA GLN A 445 -24.95 9.29 7.82
C GLN A 445 -24.34 9.18 6.42
N PRO A 446 -23.04 8.88 6.30
CA PRO A 446 -22.41 8.70 5.01
C PRO A 446 -22.98 7.51 4.24
N LEU A 447 -23.09 7.64 2.92
CA LEU A 447 -23.34 6.53 2.03
C LEU A 447 -22.12 5.59 2.05
N GLN A 448 -22.34 4.35 2.49
CA GLN A 448 -21.27 3.32 2.53
C GLN A 448 -21.19 2.61 1.17
N VAL A 449 -19.97 2.50 0.63
CA VAL A 449 -19.68 1.79 -0.61
C VAL A 449 -18.87 0.54 -0.31
N ASP A 450 -19.55 -0.62 -0.30
CA ASP A 450 -18.92 -1.93 -0.05
C ASP A 450 -18.40 -2.59 -1.32
N LYS A 451 -18.72 -2.03 -2.49
CA LYS A 451 -18.20 -2.46 -3.77
C LYS A 451 -16.70 -2.21 -3.86
N SER A 452 -15.96 -3.19 -4.38
CA SER A 452 -14.52 -3.01 -4.66
C SER A 452 -14.34 -1.99 -5.79
N VAL A 453 -13.61 -0.94 -5.53
CA VAL A 453 -13.36 0.19 -6.44
C VAL A 453 -11.90 0.64 -6.38
N SER A 454 -11.49 1.43 -7.38
CA SER A 454 -10.17 2.04 -7.50
C SER A 454 -10.29 3.54 -7.76
N TYR A 455 -9.16 4.21 -7.98
CA TYR A 455 -9.10 5.63 -8.37
C TYR A 455 -9.99 5.98 -9.57
N PHE A 456 -10.19 5.05 -10.52
CA PHE A 456 -11.06 5.27 -11.67
C PHE A 456 -12.51 5.59 -11.28
N ALA A 457 -13.00 5.02 -10.17
CA ALA A 457 -14.33 5.35 -9.65
C ALA A 457 -14.42 6.81 -9.16
N ILE A 458 -13.35 7.35 -8.53
CA ILE A 458 -13.30 8.77 -8.13
C ILE A 458 -13.34 9.67 -9.37
N SER A 459 -12.52 9.40 -10.38
CA SER A 459 -12.52 10.19 -11.62
C SER A 459 -13.86 10.12 -12.36
N THR A 460 -14.51 8.95 -12.35
CA THR A 460 -15.85 8.78 -12.92
C THR A 460 -16.88 9.65 -12.19
N LEU A 461 -16.85 9.65 -10.86
CA LEU A 461 -17.77 10.47 -10.06
C LEU A 461 -17.52 11.97 -10.24
N LEU A 462 -16.25 12.38 -10.33
CA LEU A 462 -15.89 13.77 -10.61
C LEU A 462 -16.36 14.23 -12.00
N ALA A 463 -16.21 13.38 -13.02
CA ALA A 463 -16.74 13.67 -14.35
C ALA A 463 -18.26 13.88 -14.33
N ASP A 464 -18.99 13.04 -13.57
CA ASP A 464 -20.42 13.17 -13.39
C ASP A 464 -20.78 14.46 -12.61
N PHE A 465 -20.03 14.83 -11.56
CA PHE A 465 -20.22 16.09 -10.82
C PHE A 465 -19.92 17.35 -11.66
N ILE A 466 -18.94 17.29 -12.58
CA ILE A 466 -18.64 18.41 -13.46
C ILE A 466 -19.73 18.56 -14.50
N ALA A 467 -20.26 17.46 -15.03
CA ALA A 467 -21.35 17.45 -16.01
C ALA A 467 -22.68 17.92 -15.41
N ASP A 468 -22.98 17.47 -14.19
CA ASP A 468 -24.22 17.77 -13.46
C ASP A 468 -23.87 18.06 -12.00
N SER A 469 -23.64 19.34 -11.69
CA SER A 469 -23.15 19.79 -10.39
C SER A 469 -24.07 19.36 -9.24
N PRO A 470 -23.57 18.69 -8.22
CA PRO A 470 -24.37 18.34 -7.05
C PRO A 470 -24.83 19.59 -6.26
N PHE A 471 -24.26 20.75 -6.55
CA PHE A 471 -24.56 22.03 -5.89
C PHE A 471 -25.63 22.86 -6.61
N ALA A 472 -26.10 22.41 -7.80
CA ALA A 472 -27.07 23.15 -8.62
C ALA A 472 -28.53 23.18 -8.07
N GLY A 473 -28.78 22.55 -6.90
CA GLY A 473 -30.10 22.55 -6.27
C GLY A 473 -30.98 21.35 -6.60
N THR A 474 -32.33 21.53 -6.58
CA THR A 474 -33.29 20.43 -6.69
C THR A 474 -33.57 20.01 -8.14
N GLY A 475 -32.72 19.33 -8.80
CA GLY A 475 -32.98 18.87 -10.18
C GLY A 475 -31.96 17.86 -10.69
N GLY A 476 -30.82 17.77 -10.02
CA GLY A 476 -29.76 16.85 -10.40
C GLY A 476 -29.97 15.42 -9.94
N LYS A 477 -29.17 14.51 -10.48
CA LYS A 477 -29.16 13.10 -10.10
C LYS A 477 -28.80 12.93 -8.63
N PRO A 478 -29.58 12.15 -7.83
CA PRO A 478 -29.28 11.92 -6.42
C PRO A 478 -27.89 11.33 -6.18
N LEU A 479 -27.20 11.76 -5.12
CA LEU A 479 -25.85 11.27 -4.80
C LEU A 479 -25.79 9.75 -4.66
N ALA A 480 -26.80 9.15 -4.03
CA ALA A 480 -26.89 7.69 -3.87
C ALA A 480 -26.92 6.94 -5.23
N GLU A 481 -27.62 7.47 -6.21
CA GLU A 481 -27.70 6.89 -7.56
C GLU A 481 -26.36 7.02 -8.30
N ARG A 482 -25.69 8.18 -8.18
CA ARG A 482 -24.35 8.41 -8.75
C ARG A 482 -23.32 7.41 -8.19
N VAL A 483 -23.35 7.23 -6.88
CA VAL A 483 -22.43 6.32 -6.17
C VAL A 483 -22.73 4.85 -6.51
N GLN A 484 -23.99 4.47 -6.63
CA GLN A 484 -24.40 3.12 -6.98
C GLN A 484 -23.98 2.71 -8.41
N SER A 485 -23.96 3.70 -9.33
CA SER A 485 -23.56 3.49 -10.72
C SER A 485 -22.04 3.42 -10.95
N LEU A 486 -21.22 3.66 -9.93
CA LEU A 486 -19.76 3.68 -10.06
C LEU A 486 -19.21 2.33 -10.59
N PRO A 487 -18.19 2.37 -11.45
CA PRO A 487 -17.56 1.16 -11.96
C PRO A 487 -16.83 0.41 -10.84
N GLY A 488 -17.03 -0.91 -10.77
CA GLY A 488 -16.24 -1.77 -9.90
C GLY A 488 -14.88 -2.08 -10.50
N THR A 489 -13.93 -2.36 -9.61
CA THR A 489 -12.59 -2.82 -9.98
C THR A 489 -12.24 -4.04 -9.13
N PRO A 490 -11.98 -5.22 -9.73
CA PRO A 490 -11.50 -6.38 -8.99
C PRO A 490 -10.22 -6.05 -8.23
N PHE A 491 -9.99 -6.73 -7.10
CA PHE A 491 -8.79 -6.50 -6.31
C PHE A 491 -7.56 -7.04 -7.04
N VAL A 492 -6.71 -6.14 -7.49
CA VAL A 492 -5.36 -6.39 -7.99
C VAL A 492 -4.45 -5.32 -7.42
N SER A 493 -3.37 -5.71 -6.76
CA SER A 493 -2.35 -4.79 -6.24
C SER A 493 -0.98 -5.26 -6.65
N GLU A 494 -0.11 -4.33 -7.00
CA GLU A 494 1.23 -4.62 -7.50
C GLU A 494 2.30 -3.77 -6.84
N ASN A 495 3.42 -4.39 -6.58
CA ASN A 495 4.72 -3.77 -6.40
C ASN A 495 5.67 -4.32 -7.48
N GLU A 496 6.93 -3.89 -7.57
CA GLU A 496 7.85 -4.23 -8.66
C GLU A 496 7.75 -5.68 -9.16
N ASP A 497 7.90 -6.66 -8.28
CA ASP A 497 7.95 -8.08 -8.63
C ASP A 497 6.84 -8.91 -7.96
N ILE A 498 5.97 -8.28 -7.17
CA ILE A 498 4.91 -8.96 -6.41
C ILE A 498 3.55 -8.46 -6.86
N VAL A 499 2.67 -9.40 -7.19
CA VAL A 499 1.27 -9.14 -7.52
C VAL A 499 0.38 -9.89 -6.54
N VAL A 500 -0.64 -9.22 -6.02
CA VAL A 500 -1.68 -9.83 -5.19
C VAL A 500 -3.03 -9.67 -5.89
N ILE A 501 -3.72 -10.77 -6.14
CA ILE A 501 -5.07 -10.77 -6.73
C ILE A 501 -6.10 -11.32 -5.74
N GLY A 502 -7.31 -10.73 -5.76
CA GLY A 502 -8.44 -11.20 -4.96
C GLY A 502 -9.13 -12.39 -5.60
N ARG A 503 -9.63 -13.30 -4.75
CA ARG A 503 -10.53 -14.41 -5.08
C ARG A 503 -11.72 -14.44 -4.12
N ASP A 504 -12.71 -15.26 -4.39
CA ASP A 504 -13.93 -15.39 -3.58
C ASP A 504 -13.60 -15.72 -2.10
N ASN A 505 -12.58 -16.55 -1.85
CA ASN A 505 -12.22 -17.04 -0.52
C ASN A 505 -10.76 -16.69 -0.11
N GLY A 506 -10.23 -15.56 -0.52
CA GLY A 506 -8.87 -15.16 -0.13
C GLY A 506 -8.11 -14.45 -1.24
N TYR A 507 -6.81 -14.58 -1.21
CA TYR A 507 -5.91 -13.91 -2.14
C TYR A 507 -4.88 -14.89 -2.70
N LEU A 508 -4.41 -14.60 -3.91
CA LEU A 508 -3.22 -15.23 -4.46
C LEU A 508 -2.13 -14.18 -4.58
N MET A 509 -0.93 -14.58 -4.27
CA MET A 509 0.26 -13.78 -4.47
C MET A 509 1.15 -14.44 -5.53
N ARG A 510 1.58 -13.66 -6.51
CA ARG A 510 2.65 -14.04 -7.42
C ARG A 510 3.95 -13.37 -6.96
N SER A 511 4.97 -14.17 -6.77
CA SER A 511 6.34 -13.71 -6.60
C SER A 511 7.19 -14.39 -7.67
N GLU A 512 7.91 -13.61 -8.44
CA GLU A 512 8.55 -14.08 -9.68
C GLU A 512 7.48 -14.70 -10.62
N ASP A 513 7.61 -15.97 -10.97
CA ASP A 513 6.67 -16.69 -11.85
C ASP A 513 5.77 -17.69 -11.10
N THR A 514 5.79 -17.67 -9.76
CA THR A 514 5.06 -18.65 -8.95
C THR A 514 3.89 -18.04 -8.21
N TRP A 515 2.69 -18.63 -8.37
CA TRP A 515 1.50 -18.27 -7.63
C TRP A 515 1.36 -19.12 -6.37
N ILE A 516 1.11 -18.48 -5.25
CA ILE A 516 0.87 -19.12 -3.94
C ILE A 516 -0.39 -18.57 -3.29
N ASP A 517 -1.08 -19.42 -2.51
CA ASP A 517 -2.17 -18.93 -1.66
C ASP A 517 -1.61 -17.97 -0.60
N TYR A 518 -2.23 -16.81 -0.51
CA TYR A 518 -1.82 -15.77 0.41
C TYR A 518 -2.97 -15.40 1.33
N GLN A 519 -2.73 -15.54 2.62
CA GLN A 519 -3.66 -15.07 3.64
C GLN A 519 -2.92 -14.05 4.51
N PRO A 520 -3.30 -12.77 4.41
CA PRO A 520 -2.66 -11.72 5.21
C PRO A 520 -3.03 -11.85 6.68
N GLY A 521 -2.80 -12.98 7.32
CA GLY A 521 -3.05 -13.33 8.73
C GLY A 521 -4.01 -12.42 9.52
N LEU A 522 -4.84 -12.99 10.35
CA LEU A 522 -5.68 -12.25 11.31
C LEU A 522 -4.82 -11.61 12.39
#